data_7cccefda8219900105e877534d4fa813
#
_entry.id   7cccefda8219900105e877534d4fa813
#
_cell.length_a   1.000
_cell.length_b   1.000
_cell.length_c   1.000
_cell.angle_alpha   90.00
_cell.angle_beta   90.00
_cell.angle_gamma   90.00
#
_symmetry.space_group_name_H-M   'P 1'
#
loop_
_entity.id
_entity.type
_entity.pdbx_description
1 polymer ?
#
loop_
_entity_poly.entity_id
_entity_poly.type
_entity_poly.pdbx_seq_one_letter_code
_entity_poly.pdbx_strand_id
1 'polypeptide(L)'
;TENEEITSTRGRANMLRRSMSGDLPEDVFDGEFIHEVLDLCIGCKGCKRDCPSGVDMAKLKTEVKHEHHQREGIPLRDKLFANVETLYSLGSTFAPLSNLATKLPGSNLLMEKTLGIARERELPTFKRATLTKWARSRTPAVSEAEADRKALLIADPYTNYTQPAVGKAAVRTLEAAGVFVRVSDTVTDSGRPAHSKGMVDAARETATANVDALAPRVADGWDIVSVEPSDAVMYQEDYLDLLSGEDVEQVAGNTYSVMEYLDSFRLDEALATTADETLSYHGHCHQTAAGREHHAVGILRRAGYDVDVLDTTCCGMAGSFGYEAEHYSMSQAIGQMLFDAADDSPAQEVVAPGTSCRTQLADYEQQHGKPPHPIEKVAAALD
;
A
#
# COMPACT_ATOMS: atom_id res chain seq x y z
N THR A 1 -17.33 17.26 6.75
CA THR A 1 -16.66 18.39 6.05
C THR A 1 -17.66 19.52 6.01
N GLU A 2 -17.29 20.64 6.61
CA GLU A 2 -18.06 21.88 6.48
C GLU A 2 -18.20 22.23 5.00
N ASN A 3 -19.36 22.74 4.58
CA ASN A 3 -19.68 23.04 3.18
C ASN A 3 -18.87 24.23 2.60
N GLU A 4 -17.58 24.29 2.91
CA GLU A 4 -16.69 25.33 2.41
C GLU A 4 -15.94 24.85 1.16
N GLU A 5 -15.93 25.67 0.13
CA GLU A 5 -15.24 25.39 -1.15
C GLU A 5 -13.76 25.02 -0.93
N ILE A 6 -13.08 25.63 0.05
CA ILE A 6 -11.67 25.43 0.35
C ILE A 6 -11.37 23.99 0.80
N THR A 7 -12.30 23.30 1.43
CA THR A 7 -12.14 21.91 1.87
C THR A 7 -12.41 20.90 0.75
N SER A 8 -12.93 21.34 -0.39
CA SER A 8 -13.10 20.51 -1.57
C SER A 8 -11.77 20.26 -2.30
N THR A 9 -11.67 19.18 -3.09
CA THR A 9 -10.48 18.89 -3.92
C THR A 9 -10.19 20.07 -4.88
N ARG A 10 -11.22 20.62 -5.51
CA ARG A 10 -11.10 21.78 -6.40
C ARG A 10 -10.62 23.02 -5.65
N GLY A 11 -11.17 23.27 -4.48
CA GLY A 11 -10.76 24.41 -3.62
C GLY A 11 -9.30 24.33 -3.25
N ARG A 12 -8.84 23.16 -2.76
CA ARG A 12 -7.41 22.92 -2.45
C ARG A 12 -6.51 23.16 -3.66
N ALA A 13 -6.86 22.62 -4.83
CA ALA A 13 -6.09 22.83 -6.06
C ALA A 13 -6.03 24.31 -6.46
N ASN A 14 -7.13 25.05 -6.31
CA ASN A 14 -7.18 26.49 -6.60
C ASN A 14 -6.34 27.30 -5.60
N MET A 15 -6.35 26.95 -4.32
CA MET A 15 -5.52 27.62 -3.31
C MET A 15 -4.04 27.42 -3.60
N LEU A 16 -3.61 26.18 -3.87
CA LEU A 16 -2.22 25.90 -4.24
C LEU A 16 -1.80 26.65 -5.51
N ARG A 17 -2.65 26.66 -6.54
CA ARG A 17 -2.38 27.41 -7.76
C ARG A 17 -2.20 28.91 -7.49
N ARG A 18 -3.05 29.53 -6.67
CA ARG A 18 -2.95 30.94 -6.31
C ARG A 18 -1.66 31.25 -5.54
N SER A 19 -1.28 30.36 -4.63
CA SER A 19 -0.02 30.49 -3.90
C SER A 19 1.18 30.43 -4.86
N MET A 20 1.20 29.45 -5.77
CA MET A 20 2.26 29.31 -6.78
C MET A 20 2.33 30.52 -7.75
N SER A 21 1.21 31.19 -7.99
CA SER A 21 1.15 32.39 -8.85
C SER A 21 1.54 33.69 -8.10
N GLY A 22 1.84 33.62 -6.79
CA GLY A 22 2.14 34.79 -5.98
C GLY A 22 0.92 35.67 -5.63
N ASP A 23 -0.30 35.13 -5.82
CA ASP A 23 -1.55 35.84 -5.54
C ASP A 23 -1.96 35.77 -4.06
N LEU A 24 -1.20 35.06 -3.24
CA LEU A 24 -1.42 34.90 -1.81
C LEU A 24 -0.17 35.34 -1.03
N PRO A 25 -0.31 35.72 0.26
CA PRO A 25 0.84 36.03 1.12
C PRO A 25 1.86 34.89 1.17
N GLU A 26 3.15 35.23 1.40
CA GLU A 26 4.24 34.23 1.45
C GLU A 26 4.13 33.23 2.61
N ASP A 27 3.34 33.58 3.63
CA ASP A 27 3.07 32.78 4.84
C ASP A 27 1.85 31.84 4.70
N VAL A 28 1.20 31.76 3.52
CA VAL A 28 0.02 30.91 3.29
C VAL A 28 0.31 29.42 3.54
N PHE A 29 1.57 28.97 3.43
CA PHE A 29 1.97 27.61 3.78
C PHE A 29 2.37 27.47 5.25
N ASP A 30 1.83 28.30 6.13
CA ASP A 30 1.96 28.13 7.56
C ASP A 30 1.22 26.89 8.08
N GLY A 31 1.36 26.60 9.36
CA GLY A 31 0.74 25.43 9.97
C GLY A 31 -0.78 25.43 9.86
N GLU A 32 -1.43 26.62 9.86
CA GLU A 32 -2.89 26.74 9.78
C GLU A 32 -3.43 26.26 8.41
N PHE A 33 -2.83 26.73 7.30
CA PHE A 33 -3.20 26.26 5.96
C PHE A 33 -3.02 24.75 5.79
N ILE A 34 -1.90 24.20 6.30
CA ILE A 34 -1.63 22.77 6.21
C ILE A 34 -2.68 21.99 6.99
N HIS A 35 -2.98 22.41 8.22
CA HIS A 35 -3.95 21.73 9.07
C HIS A 35 -5.39 21.87 8.57
N GLU A 36 -5.80 23.04 8.16
CA GLU A 36 -7.20 23.28 7.76
C GLU A 36 -7.51 22.77 6.34
N VAL A 37 -6.56 22.84 5.42
CA VAL A 37 -6.82 22.58 4.00
C VAL A 37 -6.25 21.22 3.54
N LEU A 38 -4.98 20.97 3.80
CA LEU A 38 -4.30 19.80 3.25
C LEU A 38 -4.43 18.55 4.14
N ASP A 39 -4.60 18.70 5.43
CA ASP A 39 -4.66 17.57 6.35
C ASP A 39 -5.90 16.69 6.13
N LEU A 40 -6.98 17.28 5.63
CA LEU A 40 -8.18 16.55 5.20
C LEU A 40 -8.00 15.70 3.94
N CYS A 41 -6.89 15.87 3.21
CA CYS A 41 -6.58 15.04 2.04
C CYS A 41 -5.97 13.72 2.50
N ILE A 42 -6.68 12.61 2.27
CA ILE A 42 -6.23 11.28 2.66
C ILE A 42 -5.20 10.66 1.70
N GLY A 43 -4.86 11.32 0.60
CA GLY A 43 -3.86 10.84 -0.36
C GLY A 43 -4.31 9.68 -1.25
N CYS A 44 -5.60 9.50 -1.48
CA CYS A 44 -6.16 8.38 -2.25
C CYS A 44 -5.96 8.47 -3.78
N LYS A 45 -5.39 9.57 -4.29
CA LYS A 45 -5.20 9.83 -5.75
C LYS A 45 -6.49 9.82 -6.59
N GLY A 46 -7.69 9.74 -6.00
CA GLY A 46 -8.97 9.80 -6.73
C GLY A 46 -9.13 11.06 -7.57
N CYS A 47 -8.60 12.20 -7.08
CA CYS A 47 -8.56 13.44 -7.85
C CYS A 47 -7.75 13.34 -9.15
N LYS A 48 -6.64 12.59 -9.19
CA LYS A 48 -5.85 12.34 -10.40
C LYS A 48 -6.67 11.57 -11.43
N ARG A 49 -7.42 10.55 -10.99
CA ARG A 49 -8.28 9.72 -11.85
C ARG A 49 -9.41 10.55 -12.49
N ASP A 50 -10.09 11.34 -11.67
CA ASP A 50 -11.32 12.03 -12.09
C ASP A 50 -11.05 13.39 -12.77
N CYS A 51 -9.84 13.96 -12.63
CA CYS A 51 -9.48 15.26 -13.19
C CYS A 51 -9.07 15.14 -14.67
N PRO A 52 -9.74 15.87 -15.61
CA PRO A 52 -9.33 15.88 -17.01
C PRO A 52 -7.89 16.35 -17.24
N SER A 53 -7.35 17.16 -16.31
CA SER A 53 -5.97 17.67 -16.36
C SER A 53 -4.98 16.83 -15.53
N GLY A 54 -5.42 15.72 -14.95
CA GLY A 54 -4.57 14.81 -14.18
C GLY A 54 -3.95 15.41 -12.92
N VAL A 55 -4.60 16.38 -12.27
CA VAL A 55 -4.07 17.04 -11.06
C VAL A 55 -4.03 16.04 -9.91
N ASP A 56 -2.83 15.72 -9.43
CA ASP A 56 -2.58 14.83 -8.29
C ASP A 56 -2.40 15.62 -7.00
N MET A 57 -3.49 15.78 -6.24
CA MET A 57 -3.46 16.48 -4.95
C MET A 57 -2.64 15.74 -3.89
N ALA A 58 -2.47 14.43 -4.02
CA ALA A 58 -1.66 13.65 -3.08
C ALA A 58 -0.16 14.01 -3.23
N LYS A 59 0.33 14.15 -4.46
CA LYS A 59 1.70 14.63 -4.72
C LYS A 59 1.89 16.06 -4.22
N LEU A 60 0.96 16.96 -4.56
CA LEU A 60 1.04 18.36 -4.10
C LEU A 60 1.05 18.46 -2.58
N LYS A 61 0.23 17.67 -1.88
CA LYS A 61 0.26 17.58 -0.41
C LYS A 61 1.63 17.14 0.11
N THR A 62 2.24 16.15 -0.53
CA THR A 62 3.57 15.63 -0.14
C THR A 62 4.63 16.71 -0.25
N GLU A 63 4.65 17.49 -1.36
CA GLU A 63 5.60 18.59 -1.56
C GLU A 63 5.40 19.73 -0.55
N VAL A 64 4.15 20.13 -0.30
CA VAL A 64 3.86 21.17 0.69
C VAL A 64 4.26 20.73 2.11
N LYS A 65 3.97 19.47 2.47
CA LYS A 65 4.43 18.91 3.76
C LYS A 65 5.96 18.88 3.84
N HIS A 66 6.64 18.54 2.75
CA HIS A 66 8.09 18.58 2.70
C HIS A 66 8.64 19.96 3.00
N GLU A 67 8.15 20.99 2.32
CA GLU A 67 8.55 22.37 2.53
C GLU A 67 8.29 22.84 3.99
N HIS A 68 7.13 22.47 4.54
CA HIS A 68 6.83 22.73 5.94
C HIS A 68 7.81 22.03 6.90
N HIS A 69 8.15 20.78 6.65
CA HIS A 69 9.12 20.04 7.47
C HIS A 69 10.53 20.63 7.42
N GLN A 70 10.91 21.24 6.29
CA GLN A 70 12.20 21.95 6.18
C GLN A 70 12.25 23.20 7.06
N ARG A 71 11.11 23.85 7.32
CA ARG A 71 11.01 25.08 8.13
C ARG A 71 10.82 24.79 9.62
N GLU A 72 9.87 23.90 9.93
CA GLU A 72 9.40 23.68 11.31
C GLU A 72 9.94 22.37 11.94
N GLY A 73 10.58 21.52 11.11
CA GLY A 73 11.05 20.20 11.53
C GLY A 73 9.96 19.12 11.40
N ILE A 74 10.38 17.87 11.53
CA ILE A 74 9.51 16.69 11.31
C ILE A 74 8.96 16.22 12.66
N PRO A 75 7.62 16.10 12.81
CA PRO A 75 6.99 15.56 14.03
C PRO A 75 7.46 14.13 14.35
N LEU A 76 7.55 13.79 15.63
CA LEU A 76 7.98 12.45 16.08
C LEU A 76 7.09 11.34 15.51
N ARG A 77 5.78 11.54 15.49
CA ARG A 77 4.81 10.59 14.92
C ARG A 77 5.09 10.31 13.45
N ASP A 78 5.37 11.35 12.66
CA ASP A 78 5.66 11.20 11.23
C ASP A 78 6.98 10.45 11.01
N LYS A 79 8.00 10.71 11.86
CA LYS A 79 9.25 9.92 11.86
C LYS A 79 9.00 8.44 12.17
N LEU A 80 8.13 8.14 13.13
CA LEU A 80 7.78 6.74 13.46
C LEU A 80 7.07 6.05 12.29
N PHE A 81 6.08 6.69 11.70
CA PHE A 81 5.37 6.12 10.54
C PHE A 81 6.25 6.02 9.29
N ALA A 82 7.19 6.92 9.10
CA ALA A 82 8.15 6.84 7.99
C ALA A 82 9.15 5.68 8.14
N ASN A 83 9.45 5.25 9.38
CA ASN A 83 10.41 4.19 9.66
C ASN A 83 9.72 2.86 10.01
N VAL A 84 8.63 2.53 9.30
CA VAL A 84 7.83 1.33 9.56
C VAL A 84 8.64 0.03 9.46
N GLU A 85 9.60 -0.05 8.54
CA GLU A 85 10.47 -1.22 8.37
C GLU A 85 11.27 -1.50 9.66
N THR A 86 11.94 -0.50 10.18
CA THR A 86 12.71 -0.62 11.43
C THR A 86 11.82 -1.01 12.61
N LEU A 87 10.66 -0.36 12.75
CA LEU A 87 9.71 -0.64 13.82
C LEU A 87 9.17 -2.07 13.74
N TYR A 88 8.83 -2.54 12.54
CA TYR A 88 8.29 -3.88 12.32
C TYR A 88 9.35 -4.96 12.50
N SER A 89 10.58 -4.70 12.08
CA SER A 89 11.73 -5.57 12.31
C SER A 89 12.00 -5.77 13.80
N LEU A 90 12.01 -4.68 14.57
CA LEU A 90 12.13 -4.72 16.03
C LEU A 90 10.94 -5.44 16.67
N GLY A 91 9.71 -5.08 16.26
CA GLY A 91 8.48 -5.72 16.75
C GLY A 91 8.49 -7.23 16.52
N SER A 92 8.93 -7.68 15.34
CA SER A 92 9.07 -9.11 14.98
C SER A 92 10.16 -9.80 15.78
N THR A 93 11.29 -9.14 16.00
CA THR A 93 12.42 -9.68 16.76
C THR A 93 12.01 -9.97 18.21
N PHE A 94 11.27 -9.06 18.83
CA PHE A 94 10.80 -9.17 20.21
C PHE A 94 9.42 -9.82 20.35
N ALA A 95 8.81 -10.34 19.28
CA ALA A 95 7.57 -11.11 19.39
C ALA A 95 7.82 -12.43 20.19
N PRO A 96 6.93 -12.87 21.07
CA PRO A 96 5.57 -12.35 21.32
C PRO A 96 5.49 -11.18 22.34
N LEU A 97 6.58 -10.76 22.97
CA LEU A 97 6.57 -9.72 24.01
C LEU A 97 6.05 -8.38 23.47
N SER A 98 6.47 -7.96 22.26
CA SER A 98 5.96 -6.77 21.58
C SER A 98 4.45 -6.84 21.38
N ASN A 99 3.92 -7.99 20.98
CA ASN A 99 2.47 -8.19 20.81
C ASN A 99 1.71 -8.18 22.15
N LEU A 100 2.35 -8.60 23.24
CA LEU A 100 1.74 -8.53 24.57
C LEU A 100 1.70 -7.09 25.08
N ALA A 101 2.76 -6.33 24.85
CA ALA A 101 2.85 -4.92 25.29
C ALA A 101 1.72 -4.06 24.73
N THR A 102 1.33 -4.28 23.46
CA THR A 102 0.21 -3.55 22.83
C THR A 102 -1.17 -3.95 23.35
N LYS A 103 -1.29 -5.11 24.01
CA LYS A 103 -2.54 -5.60 24.60
C LYS A 103 -2.69 -5.31 26.09
N LEU A 104 -1.71 -4.65 26.72
CA LEU A 104 -1.81 -4.29 28.13
C LEU A 104 -2.92 -3.25 28.35
N PRO A 105 -3.71 -3.36 29.44
CA PRO A 105 -4.73 -2.36 29.76
C PRO A 105 -4.09 -0.95 29.85
N GLY A 106 -4.67 -0.01 29.12
CA GLY A 106 -4.21 1.39 29.09
C GLY A 106 -3.09 1.70 28.09
N SER A 107 -2.50 0.70 27.41
CA SER A 107 -1.47 0.95 26.39
C SER A 107 -1.99 1.83 25.24
N ASN A 108 -3.22 1.59 24.78
CA ASN A 108 -3.84 2.38 23.72
C ASN A 108 -4.06 3.84 24.16
N LEU A 109 -4.52 4.07 25.40
CA LEU A 109 -4.68 5.43 25.94
C LEU A 109 -3.35 6.16 26.06
N LEU A 110 -2.30 5.45 26.46
CA LEU A 110 -0.94 6.02 26.53
C LEU A 110 -0.45 6.43 25.13
N MET A 111 -0.63 5.56 24.13
CA MET A 111 -0.23 5.84 22.75
C MET A 111 -1.02 7.01 22.13
N GLU A 112 -2.31 7.11 22.43
CA GLU A 112 -3.10 8.26 21.99
C GLU A 112 -2.57 9.55 22.59
N LYS A 113 -2.31 9.59 23.91
CA LYS A 113 -1.82 10.79 24.59
C LYS A 113 -0.39 11.19 24.21
N THR A 114 0.46 10.23 23.86
CA THR A 114 1.89 10.51 23.60
C THR A 114 2.20 10.64 22.11
N LEU A 115 1.53 9.86 21.28
CA LEU A 115 1.80 9.77 19.85
C LEU A 115 0.60 10.18 18.97
N GLY A 116 -0.55 10.46 19.57
CA GLY A 116 -1.78 10.78 18.81
C GLY A 116 -2.26 9.60 17.94
N ILE A 117 -2.03 8.36 18.38
CA ILE A 117 -2.53 7.15 17.70
C ILE A 117 -3.90 6.82 18.30
N ALA A 118 -4.92 6.73 17.47
CA ALA A 118 -6.30 6.44 17.89
C ALA A 118 -6.35 5.14 18.71
N ARG A 119 -6.89 5.22 19.92
CA ARG A 119 -6.98 4.09 20.87
C ARG A 119 -7.92 2.98 20.40
N GLU A 120 -8.84 3.29 19.51
CA GLU A 120 -9.80 2.38 18.90
C GLU A 120 -9.13 1.46 17.85
N ARG A 121 -7.95 1.85 17.34
CA ARG A 121 -7.24 1.06 16.32
C ARG A 121 -6.45 -0.09 16.94
N GLU A 122 -6.63 -1.26 16.35
CA GLU A 122 -5.75 -2.39 16.64
C GLU A 122 -4.38 -2.21 15.98
N LEU A 123 -3.33 -2.38 16.78
CA LEU A 123 -1.98 -2.34 16.26
C LEU A 123 -1.60 -3.68 15.59
N PRO A 124 -0.69 -3.64 14.60
CA PRO A 124 -0.25 -4.84 13.91
C PRO A 124 0.33 -5.90 14.85
N THR A 125 -0.01 -7.16 14.60
CA THR A 125 0.56 -8.32 15.32
C THR A 125 1.76 -8.87 14.57
N PHE A 126 2.93 -8.83 15.19
CA PHE A 126 4.20 -9.26 14.59
C PHE A 126 4.40 -10.77 14.62
N LYS A 127 5.02 -11.31 13.57
CA LYS A 127 5.35 -12.71 13.40
C LYS A 127 6.88 -12.91 13.48
N ARG A 128 7.36 -13.86 14.29
CA ARG A 128 8.79 -14.23 14.31
C ARG A 128 9.23 -15.02 13.09
N ALA A 129 8.32 -15.81 12.52
CA ALA A 129 8.51 -16.54 11.27
C ALA A 129 8.21 -15.61 10.09
N THR A 130 9.16 -14.75 9.75
CA THR A 130 9.02 -13.77 8.66
C THR A 130 9.05 -14.45 7.28
N LEU A 131 8.56 -13.75 6.25
CA LEU A 131 8.62 -14.24 4.87
C LEU A 131 10.06 -14.51 4.42
N THR A 132 10.98 -13.58 4.70
CA THR A 132 12.40 -13.74 4.34
C THR A 132 13.06 -14.92 5.04
N LYS A 133 12.78 -15.17 6.33
CA LYS A 133 13.28 -16.37 7.03
C LYS A 133 12.73 -17.65 6.40
N TRP A 134 11.45 -17.69 6.08
CA TRP A 134 10.84 -18.82 5.39
C TRP A 134 11.47 -19.05 4.03
N ALA A 135 11.67 -18.00 3.23
CA ALA A 135 12.26 -18.10 1.89
C ALA A 135 13.69 -18.65 1.92
N ARG A 136 14.52 -18.24 2.90
CA ARG A 136 15.87 -18.75 3.09
C ARG A 136 15.93 -20.22 3.50
N SER A 137 14.85 -20.75 4.10
CA SER A 137 14.80 -22.13 4.59
C SER A 137 14.25 -23.15 3.60
N ARG A 138 13.85 -22.70 2.39
CA ARG A 138 13.23 -23.56 1.38
C ARG A 138 14.07 -23.65 0.10
N THR A 139 13.84 -24.70 -0.65
CA THR A 139 14.27 -24.81 -2.04
C THR A 139 13.12 -24.29 -2.93
N PRO A 140 13.36 -23.42 -3.92
CA PRO A 140 12.35 -23.05 -4.92
C PRO A 140 11.77 -24.29 -5.63
N ALA A 141 10.49 -24.26 -5.93
CA ALA A 141 9.82 -25.36 -6.66
C ALA A 141 10.21 -25.38 -8.14
N VAL A 142 10.58 -24.23 -8.70
CA VAL A 142 11.09 -24.08 -10.08
C VAL A 142 12.57 -23.74 -9.99
N SER A 143 13.41 -24.38 -10.79
CA SER A 143 14.83 -24.04 -10.86
C SER A 143 15.06 -22.84 -11.79
N GLU A 144 16.13 -22.07 -11.55
CA GLU A 144 16.46 -20.90 -12.38
C GLU A 144 16.76 -21.27 -13.85
N ALA A 145 17.27 -22.50 -14.07
CA ALA A 145 17.62 -22.98 -15.39
C ALA A 145 16.41 -23.45 -16.23
N GLU A 146 15.32 -23.81 -15.57
CA GLU A 146 14.10 -24.33 -16.21
C GLU A 146 13.01 -23.27 -16.35
N ALA A 147 13.15 -22.14 -15.69
CA ALA A 147 12.13 -21.09 -15.70
C ALA A 147 12.24 -20.21 -16.92
N ASP A 148 11.11 -19.94 -17.56
CA ASP A 148 11.03 -18.95 -18.64
C ASP A 148 11.12 -17.51 -18.12
N ARG A 149 10.75 -17.27 -16.85
CA ARG A 149 10.78 -15.96 -16.19
C ARG A 149 11.35 -16.06 -14.80
N LYS A 150 11.99 -14.96 -14.36
CA LYS A 150 12.58 -14.81 -13.03
C LYS A 150 11.93 -13.63 -12.31
N ALA A 151 11.39 -13.86 -11.12
CA ALA A 151 10.78 -12.81 -10.32
C ALA A 151 11.52 -12.61 -8.99
N LEU A 152 11.87 -11.36 -8.69
CA LEU A 152 12.32 -10.93 -7.37
C LEU A 152 11.11 -10.35 -6.62
N LEU A 153 10.59 -11.13 -5.67
CA LEU A 153 9.48 -10.70 -4.81
C LEU A 153 10.00 -9.79 -3.70
N ILE A 154 9.53 -8.56 -3.66
CA ILE A 154 9.85 -7.61 -2.59
C ILE A 154 9.12 -8.03 -1.32
N ALA A 155 9.89 -8.24 -0.24
CA ALA A 155 9.35 -8.54 1.07
C ALA A 155 9.09 -7.24 1.84
N ASP A 156 8.05 -6.50 1.45
CA ASP A 156 7.65 -5.26 2.11
C ASP A 156 7.41 -5.49 3.63
N PRO A 157 7.47 -4.44 4.48
CA PRO A 157 7.39 -4.63 5.93
C PRO A 157 6.11 -5.32 6.40
N TYR A 158 4.99 -5.07 5.73
CA TYR A 158 3.69 -5.67 6.11
C TYR A 158 3.67 -7.17 5.78
N THR A 159 4.03 -7.50 4.55
CA THR A 159 4.09 -8.89 4.07
C THR A 159 5.17 -9.69 4.80
N ASN A 160 6.32 -9.06 5.11
CA ASN A 160 7.42 -9.75 5.80
C ASN A 160 7.11 -10.06 7.26
N TYR A 161 6.68 -9.04 8.04
CA TYR A 161 6.66 -9.11 9.49
C TYR A 161 5.27 -9.37 10.10
N THR A 162 4.18 -9.04 9.39
CA THR A 162 2.82 -9.17 9.94
C THR A 162 1.97 -10.18 9.21
N GLN A 163 2.14 -10.33 7.89
CA GLN A 163 1.30 -11.14 7.02
C GLN A 163 2.10 -12.06 6.08
N PRO A 164 3.05 -12.86 6.60
CA PRO A 164 3.90 -13.72 5.75
C PRO A 164 3.11 -14.76 4.95
N ALA A 165 1.86 -15.06 5.31
CA ALA A 165 0.99 -15.96 4.55
C ALA A 165 0.72 -15.44 3.14
N VAL A 166 0.48 -14.13 3.00
CA VAL A 166 0.22 -13.50 1.69
C VAL A 166 1.44 -13.62 0.77
N GLY A 167 2.65 -13.30 1.27
CA GLY A 167 3.87 -13.48 0.49
C GLY A 167 4.15 -14.94 0.11
N LYS A 168 3.84 -15.87 1.01
CA LYS A 168 3.95 -17.30 0.71
C LYS A 168 2.95 -17.76 -0.34
N ALA A 169 1.73 -17.21 -0.33
CA ALA A 169 0.73 -17.46 -1.36
C ALA A 169 1.23 -16.94 -2.72
N ALA A 170 1.78 -15.71 -2.76
CA ALA A 170 2.37 -15.14 -3.96
C ALA A 170 3.49 -16.03 -4.53
N VAL A 171 4.45 -16.44 -3.69
CA VAL A 171 5.54 -17.33 -4.13
C VAL A 171 5.00 -18.65 -4.69
N ARG A 172 4.07 -19.31 -3.97
CA ARG A 172 3.50 -20.59 -4.41
C ARG A 172 2.75 -20.47 -5.74
N THR A 173 1.96 -19.42 -5.90
CA THR A 173 1.20 -19.20 -7.14
C THR A 173 2.13 -18.92 -8.32
N LEU A 174 3.15 -18.08 -8.14
CA LEU A 174 4.12 -17.79 -9.19
C LEU A 174 4.94 -19.02 -9.59
N GLU A 175 5.37 -19.83 -8.61
CA GLU A 175 6.08 -21.08 -8.89
C GLU A 175 5.18 -22.12 -9.56
N ALA A 176 3.89 -22.21 -9.17
CA ALA A 176 2.93 -23.08 -9.86
C ALA A 176 2.74 -22.66 -11.33
N ALA A 177 2.91 -21.37 -11.63
CA ALA A 177 2.91 -20.82 -12.98
C ALA A 177 4.27 -20.93 -13.71
N GLY A 178 5.23 -21.69 -13.18
CA GLY A 178 6.55 -21.91 -13.82
C GLY A 178 7.57 -20.80 -13.65
N VAL A 179 7.34 -19.82 -12.78
CA VAL A 179 8.25 -18.70 -12.51
C VAL A 179 9.28 -19.09 -11.45
N PHE A 180 10.56 -18.83 -11.71
CA PHE A 180 11.58 -18.90 -10.66
C PHE A 180 11.48 -17.68 -9.75
N VAL A 181 11.22 -17.90 -8.46
CA VAL A 181 10.98 -16.82 -7.51
C VAL A 181 12.07 -16.76 -6.45
N ARG A 182 12.67 -15.57 -6.30
CA ARG A 182 13.45 -15.21 -5.11
C ARG A 182 12.73 -14.12 -4.33
N VAL A 183 12.79 -14.23 -3.00
CA VAL A 183 12.31 -13.18 -2.10
C VAL A 183 13.48 -12.28 -1.76
N SER A 184 13.33 -10.97 -1.97
CA SER A 184 14.36 -9.99 -1.64
C SER A 184 14.63 -9.95 -0.14
N ASP A 185 15.89 -9.82 0.22
CA ASP A 185 16.34 -9.60 1.60
C ASP A 185 17.21 -8.33 1.73
N THR A 186 17.41 -7.62 0.65
CA THR A 186 18.17 -6.36 0.58
C THR A 186 17.27 -5.15 0.33
N VAL A 187 16.20 -5.33 -0.46
CA VAL A 187 15.19 -4.31 -0.73
C VAL A 187 13.91 -4.75 -0.02
N THR A 188 13.55 -4.04 1.04
CA THR A 188 12.44 -4.38 1.94
C THR A 188 11.50 -3.21 2.23
N ASP A 189 11.86 -2.00 1.83
CA ASP A 189 11.06 -0.77 1.96
C ASP A 189 11.11 -0.01 0.65
N SER A 190 9.97 0.39 0.13
CA SER A 190 9.86 1.20 -1.09
C SER A 190 10.12 2.69 -0.87
N GLY A 191 10.21 3.16 0.37
CA GLY A 191 10.19 4.57 0.73
C GLY A 191 8.78 5.19 0.73
N ARG A 192 7.75 4.41 0.42
CA ARG A 192 6.35 4.86 0.41
C ARG A 192 5.90 5.47 1.74
N PRO A 193 6.22 4.88 2.91
CA PRO A 193 5.86 5.46 4.20
C PRO A 193 6.44 6.86 4.42
N ALA A 194 7.71 7.06 4.12
CA ALA A 194 8.39 8.36 4.21
C ALA A 194 7.80 9.37 3.22
N HIS A 195 7.60 8.97 1.96
CA HIS A 195 7.00 9.81 0.93
C HIS A 195 5.61 10.32 1.34
N SER A 196 4.73 9.45 1.82
CA SER A 196 3.37 9.82 2.22
C SER A 196 3.32 10.79 3.41
N LYS A 197 4.39 10.87 4.19
CA LYS A 197 4.56 11.80 5.30
C LYS A 197 5.28 13.10 4.93
N GLY A 198 5.58 13.35 3.64
CA GLY A 198 6.30 14.53 3.20
C GLY A 198 7.80 14.48 3.51
N MET A 199 8.35 13.33 3.86
CA MET A 199 9.79 13.13 4.05
C MET A 199 10.45 12.78 2.70
N VAL A 200 10.36 13.72 1.75
CA VAL A 200 10.76 13.49 0.34
C VAL A 200 12.23 13.13 0.21
N ASP A 201 13.12 13.75 1.00
CA ASP A 201 14.56 13.45 0.95
C ASP A 201 14.84 12.01 1.39
N ALA A 202 14.23 11.56 2.49
CA ALA A 202 14.35 10.18 2.97
C ALA A 202 13.77 9.19 1.95
N ALA A 203 12.65 9.53 1.32
CA ALA A 203 12.06 8.70 0.26
C ALA A 203 13.00 8.62 -0.97
N ARG A 204 13.65 9.73 -1.34
CA ARG A 204 14.62 9.79 -2.43
C ARG A 204 15.88 8.96 -2.13
N GLU A 205 16.40 9.03 -0.89
CA GLU A 205 17.53 8.19 -0.46
C GLU A 205 17.19 6.69 -0.57
N THR A 206 16.01 6.30 -0.08
CA THR A 206 15.52 4.91 -0.19
C THR A 206 15.35 4.51 -1.65
N ALA A 207 14.75 5.35 -2.48
CA ALA A 207 14.55 5.09 -3.91
C ALA A 207 15.89 4.92 -4.63
N THR A 208 16.90 5.76 -4.35
CA THR A 208 18.24 5.65 -4.92
C THR A 208 18.88 4.31 -4.56
N ALA A 209 18.90 3.95 -3.28
CA ALA A 209 19.47 2.68 -2.83
C ALA A 209 18.75 1.46 -3.44
N ASN A 210 17.44 1.55 -3.60
CA ASN A 210 16.65 0.48 -4.24
C ASN A 210 16.94 0.38 -5.73
N VAL A 211 17.02 1.48 -6.46
CA VAL A 211 17.38 1.47 -7.89
C VAL A 211 18.79 0.91 -8.10
N ASP A 212 19.77 1.31 -7.29
CA ASP A 212 21.13 0.78 -7.33
C ASP A 212 21.17 -0.75 -7.12
N ALA A 213 20.30 -1.28 -6.28
CA ALA A 213 20.22 -2.71 -5.99
C ALA A 213 19.43 -3.50 -7.05
N LEU A 214 18.37 -2.88 -7.64
CA LEU A 214 17.42 -3.55 -8.53
C LEU A 214 17.83 -3.44 -10.00
N ALA A 215 18.41 -2.34 -10.48
CA ALA A 215 18.75 -2.14 -11.88
C ALA A 215 19.68 -3.25 -12.43
N PRO A 216 20.72 -3.72 -11.73
CA PRO A 216 21.51 -4.86 -12.18
C PRO A 216 20.70 -6.15 -12.31
N ARG A 217 19.70 -6.35 -11.44
CA ARG A 217 18.81 -7.51 -11.52
C ARG A 217 17.89 -7.43 -12.74
N VAL A 218 17.34 -6.25 -13.01
CA VAL A 218 16.51 -6.02 -14.19
C VAL A 218 17.35 -6.25 -15.47
N ALA A 219 18.58 -5.74 -15.52
CA ALA A 219 19.51 -5.97 -16.62
C ALA A 219 19.82 -7.47 -16.83
N ASP A 220 19.82 -8.27 -15.76
CA ASP A 220 19.98 -9.73 -15.81
C ASP A 220 18.64 -10.47 -16.11
N GLY A 221 17.60 -9.76 -16.49
CA GLY A 221 16.29 -10.31 -16.90
C GLY A 221 15.39 -10.73 -15.74
N TRP A 222 15.50 -10.10 -14.58
CA TRP A 222 14.56 -10.26 -13.46
C TRP A 222 13.43 -9.25 -13.56
N ASP A 223 12.23 -9.71 -13.28
CA ASP A 223 11.08 -8.85 -13.01
C ASP A 223 10.98 -8.59 -11.50
N ILE A 224 10.56 -7.39 -11.14
CA ILE A 224 10.34 -7.00 -9.75
C ILE A 224 8.85 -7.14 -9.43
N VAL A 225 8.52 -7.89 -8.39
CA VAL A 225 7.12 -8.14 -8.02
C VAL A 225 6.87 -7.68 -6.60
N SER A 226 5.85 -6.85 -6.40
CA SER A 226 5.39 -6.38 -5.08
C SER A 226 4.02 -6.96 -4.75
N VAL A 227 3.82 -7.32 -3.48
CA VAL A 227 2.51 -7.76 -2.97
C VAL A 227 1.67 -6.55 -2.58
N GLU A 228 2.28 -5.57 -1.88
CA GLU A 228 1.57 -4.35 -1.48
C GLU A 228 1.38 -3.40 -2.68
N PRO A 229 0.12 -3.08 -3.05
CA PRO A 229 -0.15 -2.26 -4.23
C PRO A 229 0.42 -0.85 -4.17
N SER A 230 0.45 -0.24 -2.99
CA SER A 230 1.01 1.11 -2.81
C SER A 230 2.51 1.14 -3.08
N ASP A 231 3.22 0.05 -2.77
CA ASP A 231 4.64 -0.08 -3.06
C ASP A 231 4.88 -0.31 -4.56
N ALA A 232 4.06 -1.15 -5.21
CA ALA A 232 4.15 -1.32 -6.66
C ALA A 232 4.00 0.04 -7.39
N VAL A 233 2.98 0.83 -7.04
CA VAL A 233 2.78 2.17 -7.62
C VAL A 233 3.94 3.13 -7.28
N MET A 234 4.53 3.01 -6.08
CA MET A 234 5.70 3.80 -5.71
C MET A 234 6.87 3.56 -6.67
N TYR A 235 7.22 2.31 -6.97
CA TYR A 235 8.27 1.96 -7.94
C TYR A 235 7.90 2.39 -9.37
N GLN A 236 6.64 2.17 -9.78
CA GLN A 236 6.20 2.39 -11.15
C GLN A 236 6.01 3.87 -11.52
N GLU A 237 5.62 4.72 -10.56
CA GLU A 237 5.28 6.12 -10.82
C GLU A 237 6.07 7.10 -9.97
N ASP A 238 6.03 6.96 -8.63
CA ASP A 238 6.58 8.00 -7.75
C ASP A 238 8.13 8.04 -7.81
N TYR A 239 8.80 6.92 -8.12
CA TYR A 239 10.26 6.91 -8.34
C TYR A 239 10.69 7.75 -9.54
N LEU A 240 9.88 7.81 -10.60
CA LEU A 240 10.14 8.64 -11.78
C LEU A 240 10.01 10.14 -11.49
N ASP A 241 9.33 10.51 -10.40
CA ASP A 241 9.30 11.90 -9.90
C ASP A 241 10.47 12.20 -8.97
N LEU A 242 10.95 11.21 -8.22
CA LEU A 242 12.03 11.37 -7.24
C LEU A 242 13.42 11.32 -7.87
N LEU A 243 13.60 10.53 -8.93
CA LEU A 243 14.86 10.22 -9.59
C LEU A 243 14.72 10.42 -11.11
N SER A 244 15.85 10.47 -11.79
CA SER A 244 15.93 10.52 -13.25
C SER A 244 17.06 9.63 -13.76
N GLY A 245 16.94 9.12 -14.99
CA GLY A 245 17.94 8.30 -15.65
C GLY A 245 17.41 6.93 -16.07
N GLU A 246 18.19 6.23 -16.87
CA GLU A 246 17.82 4.96 -17.49
C GLU A 246 17.54 3.85 -16.45
N ASP A 247 18.32 3.78 -15.37
CA ASP A 247 18.19 2.74 -14.35
C ASP A 247 16.84 2.82 -13.64
N VAL A 248 16.37 4.02 -13.26
CA VAL A 248 15.06 4.19 -12.63
C VAL A 248 13.92 3.89 -13.60
N GLU A 249 14.06 4.26 -14.88
CA GLU A 249 13.08 3.94 -15.92
C GLU A 249 12.98 2.42 -16.14
N GLN A 250 14.11 1.72 -16.16
CA GLN A 250 14.17 0.25 -16.27
C GLN A 250 13.53 -0.41 -15.04
N VAL A 251 13.85 0.01 -13.83
CA VAL A 251 13.24 -0.54 -12.60
C VAL A 251 11.75 -0.28 -12.60
N ALA A 252 11.29 0.94 -12.91
CA ALA A 252 9.87 1.27 -12.97
C ALA A 252 9.12 0.42 -14.02
N GLY A 253 9.70 0.27 -15.21
CA GLY A 253 9.09 -0.48 -16.32
C GLY A 253 9.07 -1.99 -16.12
N ASN A 254 9.89 -2.54 -15.21
CA ASN A 254 9.95 -3.96 -14.90
C ASN A 254 9.45 -4.29 -13.48
N THR A 255 8.73 -3.37 -12.85
CA THR A 255 8.05 -3.60 -11.57
C THR A 255 6.56 -3.80 -11.77
N TYR A 256 5.98 -4.78 -11.08
CA TYR A 256 4.59 -5.17 -11.18
C TYR A 256 4.00 -5.46 -9.80
N SER A 257 2.72 -5.21 -9.59
CA SER A 257 2.01 -5.88 -8.51
C SER A 257 1.80 -7.36 -8.86
N VAL A 258 1.66 -8.23 -7.85
CA VAL A 258 1.59 -9.69 -8.08
C VAL A 258 0.44 -10.09 -9.00
N MET A 259 -0.73 -9.47 -8.87
CA MET A 259 -1.87 -9.77 -9.74
C MET A 259 -1.68 -9.21 -11.15
N GLU A 260 -1.07 -8.04 -11.28
CA GLU A 260 -0.68 -7.45 -12.56
C GLU A 260 0.36 -8.32 -13.28
N TYR A 261 1.32 -8.88 -12.55
CA TYR A 261 2.33 -9.76 -13.11
C TYR A 261 1.73 -11.03 -13.70
N LEU A 262 0.82 -11.67 -12.96
CA LEU A 262 0.09 -12.84 -13.43
C LEU A 262 -0.71 -12.54 -14.70
N ASP A 263 -1.40 -11.41 -14.75
CA ASP A 263 -2.25 -11.02 -15.86
C ASP A 263 -1.46 -10.58 -17.10
N SER A 264 -0.47 -9.70 -16.91
CA SER A 264 0.32 -9.11 -17.99
C SER A 264 1.10 -10.15 -18.79
N PHE A 265 1.52 -11.23 -18.15
CA PHE A 265 2.27 -12.31 -18.79
C PHE A 265 1.43 -13.57 -18.98
N ARG A 266 0.11 -13.50 -18.74
CA ARG A 266 -0.85 -14.61 -18.89
C ARG A 266 -0.41 -15.88 -18.13
N LEU A 267 0.21 -15.70 -16.99
CA LEU A 267 0.75 -16.80 -16.18
C LEU A 267 -0.34 -17.65 -15.54
N ASP A 268 -1.53 -17.10 -15.40
CA ASP A 268 -2.72 -17.80 -14.94
C ASP A 268 -3.16 -18.94 -15.87
N GLU A 269 -2.80 -18.91 -17.17
CA GLU A 269 -3.10 -20.00 -18.11
C GLU A 269 -2.39 -21.32 -17.75
N ALA A 270 -1.30 -21.25 -17.01
CA ALA A 270 -0.58 -22.43 -16.51
C ALA A 270 -1.14 -22.94 -15.18
N LEU A 271 -2.05 -22.20 -14.53
CA LEU A 271 -2.62 -22.58 -13.24
C LEU A 271 -3.85 -23.46 -13.43
N ALA A 272 -3.84 -24.63 -12.79
CA ALA A 272 -5.06 -25.42 -12.63
C ALA A 272 -5.81 -24.88 -11.40
N THR A 273 -6.89 -24.17 -11.62
CA THR A 273 -7.70 -23.57 -10.56
C THR A 273 -9.16 -24.00 -10.65
N THR A 274 -9.78 -24.24 -9.49
CA THR A 274 -11.17 -24.70 -9.36
C THR A 274 -11.88 -23.91 -8.26
N ALA A 275 -12.23 -22.65 -8.52
CA ALA A 275 -13.05 -21.86 -7.61
C ALA A 275 -14.51 -21.87 -8.04
N ASP A 276 -15.44 -21.80 -7.07
CA ASP A 276 -16.90 -21.72 -7.29
C ASP A 276 -17.54 -20.87 -6.17
N GLU A 277 -16.97 -19.70 -5.93
CA GLU A 277 -17.42 -18.77 -4.89
C GLU A 277 -17.64 -17.39 -5.49
N THR A 278 -18.59 -16.64 -4.91
CA THR A 278 -18.78 -15.21 -5.21
C THR A 278 -17.98 -14.38 -4.23
N LEU A 279 -17.21 -13.43 -4.74
CA LEU A 279 -16.37 -12.51 -3.95
C LEU A 279 -16.75 -11.06 -4.23
N SER A 280 -16.79 -10.23 -3.19
CA SER A 280 -16.76 -8.78 -3.34
C SER A 280 -15.30 -8.33 -3.43
N TYR A 281 -14.97 -7.53 -4.44
CA TYR A 281 -13.62 -7.00 -4.61
C TYR A 281 -13.59 -5.50 -4.34
N HIS A 282 -12.79 -5.08 -3.36
CA HIS A 282 -12.46 -3.68 -3.13
C HIS A 282 -11.06 -3.37 -3.69
N GLY A 283 -10.98 -2.52 -4.73
CA GLY A 283 -9.74 -2.10 -5.35
C GLY A 283 -8.90 -1.18 -4.46
N HIS A 284 -7.57 -1.25 -4.61
CA HIS A 284 -6.67 -0.32 -3.93
C HIS A 284 -6.66 1.03 -4.66
N CYS A 285 -6.95 2.13 -3.95
CA CYS A 285 -7.13 3.46 -4.52
C CYS A 285 -5.98 3.93 -5.42
N HIS A 286 -4.72 3.61 -5.13
CA HIS A 286 -3.59 3.96 -5.98
C HIS A 286 -3.56 3.12 -7.28
N GLN A 287 -3.88 1.83 -7.23
CA GLN A 287 -3.99 1.01 -8.43
C GLN A 287 -5.17 1.46 -9.30
N THR A 288 -6.31 1.76 -8.69
CA THR A 288 -7.48 2.30 -9.40
C THR A 288 -7.14 3.64 -10.07
N ALA A 289 -6.41 4.54 -9.38
CA ALA A 289 -5.96 5.80 -9.96
C ALA A 289 -4.94 5.63 -11.10
N ALA A 290 -4.15 4.56 -11.07
CA ALA A 290 -3.22 4.18 -12.13
C ALA A 290 -3.86 3.33 -13.25
N GLY A 291 -5.17 3.01 -13.16
CA GLY A 291 -5.89 2.18 -14.15
C GLY A 291 -5.51 0.70 -14.11
N ARG A 292 -4.95 0.19 -13.00
CA ARG A 292 -4.38 -1.18 -12.86
C ARG A 292 -5.25 -2.15 -12.06
N GLU A 293 -6.41 -1.74 -11.62
CA GLU A 293 -7.33 -2.54 -10.80
C GLU A 293 -7.85 -3.78 -11.54
N HIS A 294 -8.06 -3.66 -12.83
CA HIS A 294 -8.64 -4.71 -13.69
C HIS A 294 -7.83 -6.01 -13.72
N HIS A 295 -6.51 -5.96 -13.47
CA HIS A 295 -5.65 -7.13 -13.42
C HIS A 295 -6.09 -8.15 -12.35
N ALA A 296 -6.36 -7.67 -11.13
CA ALA A 296 -6.78 -8.55 -10.04
C ALA A 296 -8.16 -9.15 -10.31
N VAL A 297 -9.10 -8.35 -10.81
CA VAL A 297 -10.45 -8.81 -11.18
C VAL A 297 -10.38 -9.86 -12.29
N GLY A 298 -9.57 -9.62 -13.32
CA GLY A 298 -9.37 -10.55 -14.44
C GLY A 298 -8.84 -11.91 -13.97
N ILE A 299 -7.79 -11.91 -13.17
CA ILE A 299 -7.19 -13.13 -12.62
C ILE A 299 -8.19 -13.91 -11.74
N LEU A 300 -8.90 -13.23 -10.82
CA LEU A 300 -9.88 -13.90 -9.97
C LEU A 300 -11.00 -14.57 -10.79
N ARG A 301 -11.53 -13.87 -11.81
CA ARG A 301 -12.56 -14.43 -12.68
C ARG A 301 -12.06 -15.64 -13.47
N ARG A 302 -10.83 -15.60 -13.99
CA ARG A 302 -10.24 -16.74 -14.70
C ARG A 302 -9.89 -17.91 -13.77
N ALA A 303 -9.66 -17.62 -12.48
CA ALA A 303 -9.50 -18.67 -11.47
C ALA A 303 -10.83 -19.36 -11.09
N GLY A 304 -11.98 -18.87 -11.59
CA GLY A 304 -13.30 -19.45 -11.40
C GLY A 304 -14.21 -18.69 -10.43
N TYR A 305 -13.75 -17.61 -9.83
CA TYR A 305 -14.58 -16.79 -8.92
C TYR A 305 -15.59 -15.93 -9.69
N ASP A 306 -16.82 -15.83 -9.17
CA ASP A 306 -17.72 -14.76 -9.55
C ASP A 306 -17.35 -13.50 -8.74
N VAL A 307 -16.98 -12.41 -9.43
CA VAL A 307 -16.42 -11.22 -8.79
C VAL A 307 -17.34 -10.01 -8.97
N ASP A 308 -17.91 -9.58 -7.87
CA ASP A 308 -18.62 -8.31 -7.74
C ASP A 308 -17.63 -7.21 -7.34
N VAL A 309 -17.42 -6.24 -8.23
CA VAL A 309 -16.48 -5.12 -8.00
C VAL A 309 -17.21 -4.00 -7.29
N LEU A 310 -16.82 -3.72 -6.05
CA LEU A 310 -17.44 -2.66 -5.26
C LEU A 310 -17.12 -1.27 -5.84
N ASP A 311 -18.15 -0.48 -6.11
CA ASP A 311 -18.01 0.90 -6.59
C ASP A 311 -17.61 1.83 -5.45
N THR A 312 -16.37 1.72 -5.02
CA THR A 312 -15.79 2.51 -3.92
C THR A 312 -14.45 3.12 -4.32
N THR A 313 -14.11 4.27 -3.75
CA THR A 313 -12.87 4.98 -4.09
C THR A 313 -11.75 4.72 -3.10
N CYS A 314 -12.02 4.84 -1.80
CA CYS A 314 -11.05 4.71 -0.73
C CYS A 314 -11.66 4.02 0.48
N CYS A 315 -10.87 3.19 1.14
CA CYS A 315 -11.28 2.52 2.38
C CYS A 315 -11.27 3.44 3.62
N GLY A 316 -10.71 4.65 3.53
CA GLY A 316 -10.57 5.57 4.66
C GLY A 316 -9.32 5.39 5.50
N MET A 317 -8.59 4.27 5.41
CA MET A 317 -7.38 4.02 6.21
C MET A 317 -6.16 4.82 5.72
N ALA A 318 -5.89 4.79 4.40
CA ALA A 318 -4.80 5.55 3.74
C ALA A 318 -3.48 5.56 4.52
N GLY A 319 -2.89 4.39 4.72
CA GLY A 319 -1.64 4.22 5.48
C GLY A 319 -1.81 4.58 6.96
N SER A 320 -1.11 5.62 7.41
CA SER A 320 -1.18 6.09 8.80
C SER A 320 -2.38 6.99 9.12
N PHE A 321 -3.05 7.56 8.10
CA PHE A 321 -4.13 8.53 8.28
C PHE A 321 -5.23 8.01 9.23
N GLY A 322 -5.71 6.80 9.00
CA GLY A 322 -6.73 6.19 9.84
C GLY A 322 -6.25 5.76 11.23
N TYR A 323 -4.94 5.78 11.49
CA TYR A 323 -4.38 5.57 12.83
C TYR A 323 -4.25 6.88 13.63
N GLU A 324 -4.32 8.04 12.98
CA GLU A 324 -4.17 9.32 13.64
C GLU A 324 -5.47 9.70 14.35
N ALA A 325 -5.41 10.02 15.66
CA ALA A 325 -6.58 10.21 16.51
C ALA A 325 -7.50 11.34 15.99
N GLU A 326 -6.92 12.41 15.46
CA GLU A 326 -7.64 13.53 14.85
C GLU A 326 -8.38 13.15 13.56
N HIS A 327 -7.93 12.13 12.85
CA HIS A 327 -8.50 11.67 11.59
C HIS A 327 -9.41 10.44 11.73
N TYR A 328 -9.46 9.83 12.91
CA TYR A 328 -10.15 8.55 13.11
C TYR A 328 -11.62 8.62 12.71
N SER A 329 -12.36 9.65 13.14
CA SER A 329 -13.77 9.81 12.80
C SER A 329 -14.02 9.96 11.29
N MET A 330 -13.15 10.68 10.59
CA MET A 330 -13.22 10.81 9.13
C MET A 330 -12.88 9.48 8.43
N SER A 331 -11.86 8.78 8.93
CA SER A 331 -11.49 7.46 8.43
C SER A 331 -12.64 6.47 8.55
N GLN A 332 -13.35 6.47 9.68
CA GLN A 332 -14.53 5.63 9.89
C GLN A 332 -15.72 6.04 9.00
N ALA A 333 -15.97 7.32 8.83
CA ALA A 333 -17.05 7.80 7.97
C ALA A 333 -16.82 7.41 6.49
N ILE A 334 -15.57 7.42 6.02
CA ILE A 334 -15.22 6.93 4.68
C ILE A 334 -15.30 5.40 4.64
N GLY A 335 -14.82 4.71 5.68
CA GLY A 335 -14.91 3.25 5.82
C GLY A 335 -16.36 2.75 5.77
N GLN A 336 -17.30 3.50 6.37
CA GLN A 336 -18.72 3.15 6.34
C GLN A 336 -19.26 3.09 4.91
N MET A 337 -18.83 3.97 4.02
CA MET A 337 -19.24 3.90 2.60
C MET A 337 -18.78 2.60 1.93
N LEU A 338 -17.62 2.09 2.32
CA LEU A 338 -17.15 0.79 1.84
C LEU A 338 -17.95 -0.36 2.46
N PHE A 339 -18.30 -0.26 3.75
CA PHE A 339 -19.11 -1.28 4.44
C PHE A 339 -20.51 -1.35 3.86
N ASP A 340 -21.14 -0.20 3.60
CA ASP A 340 -22.45 -0.13 2.96
C ASP A 340 -22.44 -0.78 1.56
N ALA A 341 -21.38 -0.51 0.76
CA ALA A 341 -21.23 -1.13 -0.54
C ALA A 341 -20.98 -2.65 -0.45
N ALA A 342 -20.31 -3.13 0.61
CA ALA A 342 -20.13 -4.56 0.86
C ALA A 342 -21.44 -5.23 1.30
N ASP A 343 -22.29 -4.54 2.08
CA ASP A 343 -23.62 -5.01 2.48
C ASP A 343 -24.57 -5.16 1.28
N ASP A 344 -24.45 -4.28 0.29
CA ASP A 344 -25.26 -4.32 -0.94
C ASP A 344 -24.81 -5.41 -1.93
N SER A 345 -23.61 -5.99 -1.73
CA SER A 345 -23.06 -7.04 -2.59
C SER A 345 -23.68 -8.41 -2.28
N PRO A 346 -23.88 -9.27 -3.30
CA PRO A 346 -24.35 -10.63 -3.09
C PRO A 346 -23.31 -11.57 -2.47
N ALA A 347 -22.04 -11.17 -2.42
CA ALA A 347 -20.95 -11.99 -1.91
C ALA A 347 -20.85 -11.94 -0.39
N GLN A 348 -20.43 -13.06 0.20
CA GLN A 348 -20.26 -13.19 1.65
C GLN A 348 -18.86 -12.82 2.14
N GLU A 349 -17.87 -12.74 1.23
CA GLU A 349 -16.49 -12.43 1.57
C GLU A 349 -15.97 -11.27 0.72
N VAL A 350 -15.38 -10.29 1.40
CA VAL A 350 -14.70 -9.17 0.75
C VAL A 350 -13.23 -9.51 0.59
N VAL A 351 -12.67 -9.26 -0.59
CA VAL A 351 -11.23 -9.38 -0.89
C VAL A 351 -10.67 -8.01 -1.20
N ALA A 352 -9.47 -7.71 -0.71
CA ALA A 352 -8.78 -6.46 -1.00
C ALA A 352 -7.26 -6.63 -1.06
N PRO A 353 -6.56 -5.99 -2.04
CA PRO A 353 -5.13 -6.19 -2.19
C PRO A 353 -4.28 -5.39 -1.19
N GLY A 354 -4.71 -4.20 -0.76
CA GLY A 354 -3.93 -3.31 0.09
C GLY A 354 -4.01 -3.65 1.57
N THR A 355 -2.88 -3.56 2.28
CA THR A 355 -2.83 -3.74 3.73
C THR A 355 -3.72 -2.75 4.46
N SER A 356 -3.75 -1.49 4.03
CA SER A 356 -4.63 -0.45 4.57
C SER A 356 -6.11 -0.81 4.39
N CYS A 357 -6.50 -1.26 3.19
CA CYS A 357 -7.87 -1.67 2.90
C CYS A 357 -8.30 -2.84 3.78
N ARG A 358 -7.46 -3.86 3.90
CA ARG A 358 -7.73 -5.04 4.73
C ARG A 358 -7.75 -4.72 6.22
N THR A 359 -7.01 -3.70 6.65
CA THR A 359 -7.06 -3.23 8.04
C THR A 359 -8.37 -2.50 8.32
N GLN A 360 -8.85 -1.65 7.41
CA GLN A 360 -10.15 -0.98 7.55
C GLN A 360 -11.30 -1.97 7.52
N LEU A 361 -11.27 -2.92 6.58
CA LEU A 361 -12.28 -3.96 6.45
C LEU A 361 -12.31 -4.95 7.63
N ALA A 362 -11.23 -5.05 8.42
CA ALA A 362 -11.25 -5.84 9.65
C ALA A 362 -12.20 -5.26 10.73
N ASP A 363 -12.56 -3.96 10.62
CA ASP A 363 -13.54 -3.30 11.48
C ASP A 363 -15.00 -3.55 10.99
N TYR A 364 -15.19 -4.13 9.80
CA TYR A 364 -16.51 -4.44 9.26
C TYR A 364 -17.12 -5.64 9.97
N GLU A 365 -18.28 -5.46 10.59
CA GLU A 365 -18.88 -6.44 11.51
C GLU A 365 -19.21 -7.79 10.85
N GLN A 366 -19.56 -7.80 9.57
CA GLN A 366 -19.85 -9.03 8.83
C GLN A 366 -18.61 -9.76 8.36
N GLN A 367 -17.44 -9.10 8.38
CA GLN A 367 -16.16 -9.70 8.03
C GLN A 367 -15.53 -10.38 9.24
N HIS A 368 -15.42 -11.70 9.21
CA HIS A 368 -14.78 -12.46 10.28
C HIS A 368 -13.25 -12.40 10.20
N GLY A 369 -12.69 -11.31 10.73
CA GLY A 369 -11.23 -11.10 10.73
C GLY A 369 -10.74 -10.28 9.53
N LYS A 370 -9.43 -10.32 9.29
CA LYS A 370 -8.80 -9.57 8.22
C LYS A 370 -9.12 -10.21 6.86
N PRO A 371 -9.70 -9.48 5.89
CA PRO A 371 -10.06 -10.06 4.60
C PRO A 371 -8.84 -10.58 3.85
N PRO A 372 -9.00 -11.62 3.00
CA PRO A 372 -7.90 -12.16 2.22
C PRO A 372 -7.40 -11.19 1.15
N HIS A 373 -6.13 -11.34 0.82
CA HIS A 373 -5.57 -10.72 -0.38
C HIS A 373 -5.99 -11.56 -1.62
N PRO A 374 -6.23 -10.93 -2.80
CA PRO A 374 -6.58 -11.66 -4.02
C PRO A 374 -5.66 -12.85 -4.33
N ILE A 375 -4.35 -12.71 -4.11
CA ILE A 375 -3.38 -13.80 -4.33
C ILE A 375 -3.58 -14.99 -3.38
N GLU A 376 -4.14 -14.78 -2.18
CA GLU A 376 -4.46 -15.88 -1.26
C GLU A 376 -5.64 -16.70 -1.80
N LYS A 377 -6.61 -16.03 -2.44
CA LYS A 377 -7.74 -16.70 -3.10
C LYS A 377 -7.26 -17.50 -4.32
N VAL A 378 -6.38 -16.95 -5.15
CA VAL A 378 -5.79 -17.69 -6.27
C VAL A 378 -5.00 -18.90 -5.77
N ALA A 379 -4.16 -18.72 -4.72
CA ALA A 379 -3.39 -19.80 -4.12
C ALA A 379 -4.26 -20.88 -3.46
N ALA A 380 -5.44 -20.52 -2.95
CA ALA A 380 -6.40 -21.45 -2.36
C ALA A 380 -7.19 -22.25 -3.43
N ALA A 381 -7.31 -21.69 -4.64
CA ALA A 381 -7.98 -22.33 -5.76
C ALA A 381 -7.06 -23.28 -6.55
N LEU A 382 -5.76 -23.33 -6.26
CA LEU A 382 -4.83 -24.28 -6.90
C LEU A 382 -5.13 -25.71 -6.44
N ASP A 383 -5.22 -26.64 -7.41
CA ASP A 383 -5.39 -28.08 -7.17
C ASP A 383 -4.15 -28.76 -6.58
#